data_56cbe3174008a549998b8a06cdd570eb
#
_entry.id   56cbe3174008a549998b8a06cdd570eb
#
_cell.length_a   1.000
_cell.length_b   1.000
_cell.length_c   1.000
_cell.angle_alpha   90.00
_cell.angle_beta   90.00
_cell.angle_gamma   90.00
#
_symmetry.space_group_name_H-M   'P 1'
#
loop_
_entity.id
_entity.type
_entity.pdbx_description
1 polymer ?
#
loop_
_entity_poly.entity_id
_entity_poly.type
_entity_poly.pdbx_seq_one_letter_code
_entity_poly.pdbx_strand_id
1 'polypeptide(L)'
;MTFQTTAQTLEGAYKLVSMNGEPVANHKIKLFQDGYFTFGHAQAGDNAYLGAGGGNFALKGNAYEEIFDFYPQDSTQVGTTRTYNFERQGDSIQLTRMDKGQQRVEIWEKLPPREDELKGFWVFTGRKDNEGQLSRYTPGARRTIKMLVDGYFQWVAFNSETKQFMGTGGGTYEAESGTYTENIQFFSRDNARVGASLSFSFERIGDDWHHSGKSSTGNPIYELWSPYRQAYVVAQGEEE
;
A
#
# COMPACT_ATOMS: atom_id res chain seq x y z
N MET A 1 13.66 -12.34 36.13
CA MET A 1 12.50 -12.07 35.28
C MET A 1 13.02 -11.34 34.03
N THR A 2 13.15 -12.06 32.94
CA THR A 2 13.53 -11.49 31.62
C THR A 2 12.28 -10.93 30.97
N PHE A 3 12.17 -9.60 30.94
CA PHE A 3 11.15 -8.95 30.12
C PHE A 3 11.52 -9.19 28.65
N GLN A 4 10.82 -10.07 27.96
CA GLN A 4 10.82 -10.09 26.52
C GLN A 4 10.10 -8.83 26.04
N THR A 5 10.84 -7.83 25.61
CA THR A 5 10.31 -6.73 24.82
C THR A 5 9.87 -7.33 23.49
N THR A 6 8.57 -7.60 23.35
CA THR A 6 7.99 -7.86 22.02
C THR A 6 8.29 -6.65 21.15
N ALA A 7 9.00 -6.85 20.05
CA ALA A 7 9.22 -5.79 19.07
C ALA A 7 7.84 -5.23 18.68
N GLN A 8 7.66 -3.91 18.84
CA GLN A 8 6.42 -3.26 18.42
C GLN A 8 6.34 -3.34 16.89
N THR A 9 5.40 -4.12 16.39
CA THR A 9 5.13 -4.16 14.96
C THR A 9 4.05 -3.15 14.61
N LEU A 10 4.25 -2.39 13.54
CA LEU A 10 3.24 -1.58 12.90
C LEU A 10 2.66 -2.38 11.72
N GLU A 11 1.65 -3.20 12.02
CA GLU A 11 0.91 -3.94 11.00
C GLU A 11 -0.55 -3.50 11.06
N GLY A 12 -1.18 -3.37 9.90
CA GLY A 12 -2.60 -3.03 9.82
C GLY A 12 -2.90 -1.77 9.02
N ALA A 13 -4.18 -1.43 8.97
CA ALA A 13 -4.69 -0.23 8.33
C ALA A 13 -4.96 0.86 9.40
N TYR A 14 -4.61 2.10 9.07
CA TYR A 14 -4.77 3.26 9.96
C TYR A 14 -5.39 4.43 9.21
N LYS A 15 -6.29 5.14 9.88
CA LYS A 15 -6.92 6.36 9.38
C LYS A 15 -6.38 7.59 10.11
N LEU A 16 -5.98 8.61 9.37
CA LEU A 16 -5.64 9.91 9.96
C LEU A 16 -6.92 10.58 10.48
N VAL A 17 -6.98 10.84 11.78
CA VAL A 17 -8.16 11.42 12.43
C VAL A 17 -7.92 12.84 12.95
N SER A 18 -6.66 13.19 13.25
CA SER A 18 -6.33 14.55 13.70
C SER A 18 -4.97 15.01 13.17
N MET A 19 -4.86 16.29 12.91
CA MET A 19 -3.61 16.97 12.55
C MET A 19 -3.48 18.26 13.35
N ASN A 20 -2.40 18.37 14.14
CA ASN A 20 -2.11 19.53 15.00
C ASN A 20 -3.26 19.87 15.98
N GLY A 21 -3.96 18.82 16.47
CA GLY A 21 -5.10 18.97 17.39
C GLY A 21 -6.45 19.19 16.71
N GLU A 22 -6.47 19.44 15.40
CA GLU A 22 -7.72 19.63 14.65
C GLU A 22 -8.17 18.34 13.97
N PRO A 23 -9.49 18.02 13.95
CA PRO A 23 -10.02 16.88 13.20
C PRO A 23 -9.73 16.98 11.71
N VAL A 24 -9.43 15.85 11.08
CA VAL A 24 -9.20 15.76 9.62
C VAL A 24 -10.45 15.27 8.92
N ALA A 25 -11.05 16.09 8.06
CA ALA A 25 -12.22 15.72 7.27
C ALA A 25 -11.89 14.81 6.09
N ASN A 26 -10.73 15.03 5.46
CA ASN A 26 -10.28 14.26 4.28
C ASN A 26 -9.94 12.80 4.65
N HIS A 27 -10.13 11.90 3.68
CA HIS A 27 -9.82 10.48 3.86
C HIS A 27 -8.35 10.21 3.59
N LYS A 28 -7.58 9.89 4.63
CA LYS A 28 -6.20 9.46 4.48
C LYS A 28 -6.02 8.14 5.21
N ILE A 29 -5.79 7.08 4.44
CA ILE A 29 -5.57 5.73 4.96
C ILE A 29 -4.11 5.36 4.73
N LYS A 30 -3.46 4.83 5.76
CA LYS A 30 -2.10 4.29 5.71
C LYS A 30 -2.14 2.81 6.02
N LEU A 31 -1.51 2.01 5.16
CA LEU A 31 -1.41 0.56 5.28
C LEU A 31 0.03 0.21 5.64
N PHE A 32 0.18 -0.71 6.58
CA PHE A 32 1.48 -1.24 7.00
C PHE A 32 1.47 -2.77 6.87
N GLN A 33 2.43 -3.31 6.12
CA GLN A 33 2.60 -4.75 5.95
C GLN A 33 4.07 -5.05 5.60
N ASP A 34 4.65 -6.05 6.27
CA ASP A 34 6.00 -6.57 5.97
C ASP A 34 7.12 -5.50 5.92
N GLY A 35 7.07 -4.52 6.84
CA GLY A 35 8.05 -3.43 6.89
C GLY A 35 7.94 -2.42 5.75
N TYR A 36 6.81 -2.43 5.03
CA TYR A 36 6.47 -1.47 4.00
C TYR A 36 5.20 -0.71 4.35
N PHE A 37 5.12 0.55 3.95
CA PHE A 37 3.90 1.34 4.11
C PHE A 37 3.44 1.91 2.79
N THR A 38 2.13 2.12 2.67
CA THR A 38 1.54 2.96 1.64
C THR A 38 0.50 3.87 2.28
N PHE A 39 0.23 5.02 1.67
CA PHE A 39 -0.95 5.79 2.01
C PHE A 39 -1.62 6.35 0.75
N GLY A 40 -2.94 6.42 0.78
CA GLY A 40 -3.78 7.15 -0.14
C GLY A 40 -4.48 8.31 0.57
N HIS A 41 -4.63 9.44 -0.11
CA HIS A 41 -5.28 10.64 0.40
C HIS A 41 -6.31 11.13 -0.61
N ALA A 42 -7.55 11.25 -0.16
CA ALA A 42 -8.69 11.68 -0.95
C ALA A 42 -9.48 12.78 -0.23
N GLN A 43 -10.10 13.66 -0.99
CA GLN A 43 -10.93 14.75 -0.47
C GLN A 43 -12.23 14.19 0.14
N ALA A 44 -12.71 14.81 1.20
CA ALA A 44 -14.02 14.50 1.75
C ALA A 44 -15.14 14.89 0.78
N GLY A 45 -16.13 14.02 0.63
CA GLY A 45 -17.31 14.24 -0.21
C GLY A 45 -17.22 13.57 -1.57
N ASP A 46 -16.37 14.06 -2.47
CA ASP A 46 -16.24 13.53 -3.84
C ASP A 46 -15.10 12.52 -4.03
N ASN A 47 -14.30 12.30 -2.97
CA ASN A 47 -13.14 11.41 -2.98
C ASN A 47 -12.09 11.75 -4.07
N ALA A 48 -12.01 13.00 -4.49
CA ALA A 48 -10.98 13.44 -5.43
C ALA A 48 -9.59 13.13 -4.88
N TYR A 49 -8.72 12.59 -5.73
CA TYR A 49 -7.36 12.23 -5.35
C TYR A 49 -6.54 13.46 -4.94
N LEU A 50 -5.99 13.46 -3.74
CA LEU A 50 -5.15 14.53 -3.18
C LEU A 50 -3.68 14.15 -3.10
N GLY A 51 -3.37 12.84 -3.06
CA GLY A 51 -2.00 12.39 -2.97
C GLY A 51 -1.83 10.95 -2.52
N ALA A 52 -0.60 10.48 -2.61
CA ALA A 52 -0.19 9.17 -2.13
C ALA A 52 1.29 9.17 -1.75
N GLY A 53 1.74 8.14 -1.09
CA GLY A 53 3.14 7.88 -0.82
C GLY A 53 3.33 6.49 -0.28
N GLY A 54 4.57 6.01 -0.32
CA GLY A 54 4.90 4.71 0.25
C GLY A 54 6.36 4.35 0.06
N GLY A 55 6.78 3.34 0.78
CA GLY A 55 8.14 2.86 0.82
C GLY A 55 8.41 2.02 2.05
N ASN A 56 9.66 1.84 2.40
CA ASN A 56 10.05 1.09 3.57
C ASN A 56 9.89 1.92 4.84
N PHE A 57 9.63 1.26 5.96
CA PHE A 57 9.64 1.89 7.26
C PHE A 57 10.45 1.09 8.28
N ALA A 58 10.91 1.77 9.31
CA ALA A 58 11.53 1.17 10.48
C ALA A 58 11.01 1.85 11.75
N LEU A 59 10.84 1.05 12.81
CA LEU A 59 10.54 1.53 14.15
C LEU A 59 11.66 1.12 15.09
N LYS A 60 12.38 2.11 15.64
CA LYS A 60 13.52 1.92 16.54
C LYS A 60 13.25 2.69 17.84
N GLY A 61 12.70 2.01 18.84
CA GLY A 61 12.22 2.68 20.05
C GLY A 61 11.11 3.68 19.68
N ASN A 62 11.33 4.96 20.00
CA ASN A 62 10.40 6.04 19.66
C ASN A 62 10.70 6.72 18.31
N ALA A 63 11.67 6.27 17.56
CA ALA A 63 11.97 6.80 16.23
C ALA A 63 11.26 5.94 15.17
N TYR A 64 10.33 6.55 14.45
CA TYR A 64 9.68 5.99 13.27
C TYR A 64 10.26 6.65 12.02
N GLU A 65 10.79 5.85 11.12
CA GLU A 65 11.45 6.30 9.90
C GLU A 65 10.70 5.80 8.67
N GLU A 66 10.45 6.68 7.70
CA GLU A 66 9.89 6.37 6.38
C GLU A 66 10.95 6.66 5.31
N ILE A 67 11.19 5.70 4.42
CA ILE A 67 12.02 5.89 3.21
C ILE A 67 11.10 5.70 2.02
N PHE A 68 10.86 6.78 1.25
CA PHE A 68 9.90 6.77 0.15
C PHE A 68 10.47 6.10 -1.10
N ASP A 69 9.74 5.14 -1.64
CA ASP A 69 9.95 4.60 -2.99
C ASP A 69 9.14 5.39 -4.05
N PHE A 70 8.04 6.01 -3.63
CA PHE A 70 7.23 6.92 -4.44
C PHE A 70 6.58 7.99 -3.56
N TYR A 71 6.55 9.22 -4.06
CA TYR A 71 5.88 10.36 -3.42
C TYR A 71 5.55 11.42 -4.49
N PRO A 72 4.38 11.31 -5.18
CA PRO A 72 4.06 12.12 -6.36
C PRO A 72 3.92 13.61 -6.09
N GLN A 73 3.66 14.02 -4.86
CA GLN A 73 3.58 15.44 -4.48
C GLN A 73 4.95 16.15 -4.51
N ASP A 74 6.02 15.39 -4.31
CA ASP A 74 7.39 15.90 -4.35
C ASP A 74 8.37 14.73 -4.59
N SER A 75 8.71 14.49 -5.84
CA SER A 75 9.60 13.39 -6.23
C SER A 75 11.03 13.50 -5.66
N THR A 76 11.43 14.68 -5.17
CA THR A 76 12.75 14.86 -4.50
C THR A 76 12.82 14.10 -3.18
N GLN A 77 11.69 13.78 -2.56
CA GLN A 77 11.60 12.99 -1.34
C GLN A 77 11.84 11.48 -1.57
N VAL A 78 11.78 11.00 -2.80
CA VAL A 78 12.05 9.58 -3.12
C VAL A 78 13.50 9.25 -2.81
N GLY A 79 13.72 8.21 -2.02
CA GLY A 79 15.04 7.79 -1.51
C GLY A 79 15.49 8.56 -0.28
N THR A 80 14.74 9.54 0.23
CA THR A 80 15.07 10.24 1.46
C THR A 80 14.38 9.63 2.68
N THR A 81 14.98 9.79 3.84
CA THR A 81 14.41 9.35 5.12
C THR A 81 13.64 10.50 5.76
N ARG A 82 12.42 10.21 6.19
CA ARG A 82 11.62 11.11 7.02
C ARG A 82 11.45 10.48 8.39
N THR A 83 11.89 11.17 9.43
CA THR A 83 11.85 10.69 10.81
C THR A 83 10.76 11.39 11.60
N TYR A 84 10.07 10.60 12.43
CA TYR A 84 9.06 11.05 13.37
C TYR A 84 9.40 10.56 14.77
N ASN A 85 9.00 11.30 15.80
CA ASN A 85 8.80 10.75 17.12
C ASN A 85 7.49 9.96 17.12
N PHE A 86 7.55 8.73 17.60
CA PHE A 86 6.44 7.77 17.61
C PHE A 86 5.96 7.55 19.04
N GLU A 87 4.66 7.65 19.25
CA GLU A 87 4.01 7.29 20.50
C GLU A 87 2.77 6.43 20.21
N ARG A 88 2.59 5.34 20.98
CA ARG A 88 1.38 4.53 20.91
C ARG A 88 0.42 4.93 22.02
N GLN A 89 -0.84 5.16 21.68
CA GLN A 89 -1.91 5.56 22.58
C GLN A 89 -3.10 4.60 22.39
N GLY A 90 -3.04 3.43 23.07
CA GLY A 90 -4.01 2.35 22.84
C GLY A 90 -3.93 1.83 21.40
N ASP A 91 -5.05 1.89 20.68
CA ASP A 91 -5.14 1.50 19.27
C ASP A 91 -4.71 2.62 18.31
N SER A 92 -4.42 3.81 18.80
CA SER A 92 -3.93 4.92 18.00
C SER A 92 -2.42 5.04 18.07
N ILE A 93 -1.84 5.66 17.05
CA ILE A 93 -0.44 6.10 17.02
C ILE A 93 -0.38 7.61 16.80
N GLN A 94 0.54 8.25 17.50
CA GLN A 94 0.91 9.64 17.30
C GLN A 94 2.25 9.71 16.61
N LEU A 95 2.31 10.44 15.50
CA LEU A 95 3.53 10.74 14.76
C LEU A 95 3.81 12.22 14.82
N THR A 96 4.96 12.61 15.39
CA THR A 96 5.34 14.01 15.56
C THR A 96 6.66 14.28 14.84
N ARG A 97 6.73 15.34 14.04
CA ARG A 97 7.96 15.82 13.40
C ARG A 97 8.01 17.34 13.28
N MET A 98 9.19 17.85 13.06
CA MET A 98 9.35 19.25 12.63
C MET A 98 9.17 19.34 11.11
N ASP A 99 8.33 20.24 10.65
CA ASP A 99 8.09 20.54 9.25
C ASP A 99 8.23 22.05 9.01
N LYS A 100 9.27 22.45 8.28
CA LYS A 100 9.58 23.87 8.00
C LYS A 100 9.58 24.78 9.24
N GLY A 101 10.13 24.28 10.34
CA GLY A 101 10.24 25.00 11.62
C GLY A 101 8.98 24.97 12.48
N GLN A 102 7.91 24.29 12.05
CA GLN A 102 6.69 24.09 12.84
C GLN A 102 6.56 22.62 13.23
N GLN A 103 6.03 22.38 14.42
CA GLN A 103 5.72 21.03 14.86
C GLN A 103 4.46 20.55 14.12
N ARG A 104 4.56 19.34 13.54
CA ARG A 104 3.44 18.62 12.94
C ARG A 104 3.16 17.38 13.76
N VAL A 105 1.92 17.28 14.23
CA VAL A 105 1.42 16.15 15.03
C VAL A 105 0.29 15.47 14.24
N GLU A 106 0.42 14.18 13.99
CA GLU A 106 -0.58 13.37 13.30
C GLU A 106 -1.07 12.27 14.25
N ILE A 107 -2.39 12.14 14.43
CA ILE A 107 -3.01 11.02 15.15
C ILE A 107 -3.65 10.09 14.14
N TRP A 108 -3.21 8.84 14.18
CA TRP A 108 -3.70 7.78 13.31
C TRP A 108 -4.41 6.73 14.15
N GLU A 109 -5.67 6.50 13.89
CA GLU A 109 -6.49 5.47 14.53
C GLU A 109 -6.38 4.16 13.77
N LYS A 110 -6.11 3.07 14.49
CA LYS A 110 -6.07 1.74 13.90
C LYS A 110 -7.48 1.32 13.52
N LEU A 111 -7.63 0.85 12.29
CA LEU A 111 -8.89 0.30 11.80
C LEU A 111 -9.06 -1.16 12.28
N PRO A 112 -10.31 -1.65 12.35
CA PRO A 112 -10.56 -3.02 12.78
C PRO A 112 -9.78 -4.04 11.95
N PRO A 113 -9.10 -5.00 12.58
CA PRO A 113 -8.34 -6.01 11.87
C PRO A 113 -9.28 -6.96 11.11
N ARG A 114 -8.85 -7.38 9.92
CA ARG A 114 -9.53 -8.37 9.12
C ARG A 114 -8.53 -9.33 8.51
N GLU A 115 -8.81 -10.62 8.62
CA GLU A 115 -8.02 -11.67 7.99
C GLU A 115 -8.77 -12.23 6.77
N ASP A 116 -8.04 -12.45 5.68
CA ASP A 116 -8.53 -13.08 4.47
C ASP A 116 -7.37 -13.76 3.71
N GLU A 117 -7.70 -14.51 2.65
CA GLU A 117 -6.72 -15.29 1.89
C GLU A 117 -5.71 -14.43 1.10
N LEU A 118 -6.03 -13.17 0.83
CA LEU A 118 -5.18 -12.26 0.04
C LEU A 118 -4.49 -11.18 0.86
N LYS A 119 -4.75 -11.11 2.19
CA LYS A 119 -4.02 -10.17 3.06
C LYS A 119 -2.53 -10.33 2.86
N GLY A 120 -1.83 -9.24 2.50
CA GLY A 120 -0.40 -9.28 2.21
C GLY A 120 0.10 -8.11 1.39
N PHE A 121 1.41 -8.16 1.13
CA PHE A 121 2.09 -7.20 0.27
C PHE A 121 2.59 -7.90 -1.00
N TRP A 122 2.05 -7.49 -2.13
CA TRP A 122 2.18 -8.15 -3.42
C TRP A 122 2.91 -7.30 -4.45
N VAL A 123 3.64 -7.95 -5.35
CA VAL A 123 4.21 -7.32 -6.55
C VAL A 123 3.77 -8.09 -7.79
N PHE A 124 3.49 -7.35 -8.84
CA PHE A 124 3.14 -7.91 -10.15
C PHE A 124 4.34 -8.62 -10.77
N THR A 125 4.18 -9.91 -11.07
CA THR A 125 5.24 -10.80 -11.58
C THR A 125 4.87 -11.54 -12.86
N GLY A 126 3.69 -11.32 -13.42
CA GLY A 126 3.35 -11.96 -14.69
C GLY A 126 1.93 -11.70 -15.17
N ARG A 127 1.69 -12.08 -16.41
CA ARG A 127 0.37 -12.03 -17.03
C ARG A 127 0.25 -13.06 -18.13
N LYS A 128 -0.98 -13.45 -18.47
CA LYS A 128 -1.26 -14.15 -19.71
C LYS A 128 -1.49 -13.16 -20.84
N ASP A 129 -1.00 -13.52 -22.02
CA ASP A 129 -1.33 -12.83 -23.26
C ASP A 129 -2.71 -13.26 -23.81
N ASN A 130 -3.06 -12.73 -24.99
CA ASN A 130 -4.33 -13.08 -25.67
C ASN A 130 -4.40 -14.55 -26.12
N GLU A 131 -3.27 -15.23 -26.21
CA GLU A 131 -3.14 -16.65 -26.60
C GLU A 131 -3.19 -17.57 -25.36
N GLY A 132 -3.26 -16.97 -24.15
CA GLY A 132 -3.31 -17.68 -22.87
C GLY A 132 -1.94 -18.11 -22.35
N GLN A 133 -0.84 -17.68 -22.99
CA GLN A 133 0.50 -17.99 -22.54
C GLN A 133 0.90 -17.11 -21.38
N LEU A 134 1.31 -17.73 -20.27
CA LEU A 134 1.78 -17.03 -19.07
C LEU A 134 3.24 -16.58 -19.25
N SER A 135 3.46 -15.28 -19.21
CA SER A 135 4.79 -14.67 -19.12
C SER A 135 5.07 -14.22 -17.70
N ARG A 136 6.22 -14.62 -17.15
CA ARG A 136 6.69 -14.19 -15.83
C ARG A 136 7.74 -13.09 -15.98
N TYR A 137 7.77 -12.17 -15.01
CA TYR A 137 8.69 -11.05 -14.95
C TYR A 137 9.38 -11.01 -13.59
N THR A 138 10.67 -10.73 -13.60
CA THR A 138 11.39 -10.35 -12.38
C THR A 138 11.13 -8.87 -12.10
N PRO A 139 10.62 -8.51 -10.90
CA PRO A 139 10.38 -7.12 -10.57
C PRO A 139 11.69 -6.33 -10.53
N GLY A 140 11.72 -5.18 -11.24
CA GLY A 140 12.83 -4.25 -11.26
C GLY A 140 12.49 -2.91 -10.61
N ALA A 141 13.24 -1.87 -10.98
CA ALA A 141 12.99 -0.51 -10.54
C ALA A 141 11.58 -0.02 -10.93
N ARG A 142 11.13 -0.35 -12.15
CA ARG A 142 9.74 -0.19 -12.58
C ARG A 142 8.91 -1.37 -12.10
N ARG A 143 7.92 -1.11 -11.25
CA ARG A 143 7.08 -2.15 -10.66
C ARG A 143 5.66 -1.66 -10.37
N THR A 144 4.77 -2.61 -10.25
CA THR A 144 3.42 -2.38 -9.72
C THR A 144 3.27 -3.23 -8.46
N ILE A 145 2.92 -2.59 -7.37
CA ILE A 145 2.67 -3.23 -6.09
C ILE A 145 1.20 -3.14 -5.73
N LYS A 146 0.74 -4.06 -4.88
CA LYS A 146 -0.59 -4.03 -4.27
C LYS A 146 -0.48 -4.46 -2.82
N MET A 147 -0.97 -3.64 -1.92
CA MET A 147 -1.05 -3.94 -0.49
C MET A 147 -2.50 -4.16 -0.11
N LEU A 148 -2.79 -5.28 0.55
CA LEU A 148 -4.11 -5.68 1.04
C LEU A 148 -4.00 -5.90 2.54
N VAL A 149 -4.65 -5.05 3.34
CA VAL A 149 -4.53 -5.04 4.79
C VAL A 149 -5.86 -4.65 5.43
N ASP A 150 -6.38 -5.53 6.27
CA ASP A 150 -7.57 -5.28 7.10
C ASP A 150 -8.79 -4.78 6.30
N GLY A 151 -9.01 -5.33 5.09
CA GLY A 151 -10.11 -4.95 4.21
C GLY A 151 -9.89 -3.65 3.41
N TYR A 152 -8.69 -3.06 3.47
CA TYR A 152 -8.26 -1.92 2.65
C TYR A 152 -7.19 -2.33 1.67
N PHE A 153 -7.24 -1.76 0.46
CA PHE A 153 -6.20 -2.00 -0.54
C PHE A 153 -5.67 -0.70 -1.13
N GLN A 154 -4.44 -0.78 -1.60
CA GLN A 154 -3.85 0.23 -2.47
C GLN A 154 -2.93 -0.45 -3.48
N TRP A 155 -3.14 -0.19 -4.77
CA TRP A 155 -2.16 -0.51 -5.82
C TRP A 155 -1.39 0.74 -6.23
N VAL A 156 -0.13 0.57 -6.60
CA VAL A 156 0.73 1.66 -7.05
C VAL A 156 1.66 1.17 -8.15
N ALA A 157 1.74 1.93 -9.24
CA ALA A 157 2.73 1.73 -10.31
C ALA A 157 3.74 2.88 -10.29
N PHE A 158 5.03 2.57 -10.22
CA PHE A 158 6.11 3.56 -10.13
C PHE A 158 7.44 2.99 -10.65
N ASN A 159 8.44 3.86 -10.79
CA ASN A 159 9.84 3.52 -11.02
C ASN A 159 10.69 4.21 -9.95
N SER A 160 11.35 3.43 -9.09
CA SER A 160 12.13 3.94 -7.96
C SER A 160 13.46 4.59 -8.37
N GLU A 161 14.06 4.20 -9.49
CA GLU A 161 15.30 4.79 -10.00
C GLU A 161 15.05 6.15 -10.64
N THR A 162 14.07 6.22 -11.57
CA THR A 162 13.72 7.47 -12.25
C THR A 162 12.82 8.36 -11.41
N LYS A 163 12.37 7.91 -10.24
CA LYS A 163 11.43 8.57 -9.32
C LYS A 163 10.07 8.88 -9.96
N GLN A 164 9.75 8.19 -11.05
CA GLN A 164 8.53 8.39 -11.81
C GLN A 164 7.35 7.68 -11.14
N PHE A 165 6.34 8.44 -10.79
CA PHE A 165 5.03 7.92 -10.40
C PHE A 165 4.15 7.73 -11.64
N MET A 166 3.51 6.55 -11.79
CA MET A 166 2.68 6.21 -12.94
C MET A 166 1.20 6.13 -12.61
N GLY A 167 0.84 5.94 -11.36
CA GLY A 167 -0.55 5.93 -10.90
C GLY A 167 -0.78 5.08 -9.67
N THR A 168 -1.92 5.35 -9.02
CA THR A 168 -2.41 4.59 -7.86
C THR A 168 -3.93 4.63 -7.81
N GLY A 169 -4.50 3.63 -7.18
CA GLY A 169 -5.88 3.58 -6.75
C GLY A 169 -6.00 2.73 -5.51
N GLY A 170 -7.09 2.90 -4.79
CA GLY A 170 -7.32 2.16 -3.57
C GLY A 170 -8.72 2.37 -3.02
N GLY A 171 -9.00 1.69 -1.92
CA GLY A 171 -10.29 1.69 -1.27
C GLY A 171 -10.44 0.49 -0.34
N THR A 172 -11.62 -0.07 -0.29
CA THR A 172 -11.89 -1.31 0.46
C THR A 172 -11.94 -2.51 -0.48
N TYR A 173 -11.63 -3.68 0.06
CA TYR A 173 -11.74 -4.94 -0.69
C TYR A 173 -12.37 -6.04 0.15
N GLU A 174 -12.81 -7.06 -0.55
CA GLU A 174 -13.24 -8.34 0.01
C GLU A 174 -12.60 -9.46 -0.81
N ALA A 175 -12.13 -10.50 -0.10
CA ALA A 175 -11.57 -11.70 -0.72
C ALA A 175 -12.16 -12.92 -0.02
N GLU A 176 -13.07 -13.62 -0.70
CA GLU A 176 -13.79 -14.74 -0.14
C GLU A 176 -14.19 -15.74 -1.25
N SER A 177 -14.00 -17.03 -0.98
CA SER A 177 -14.47 -18.10 -1.85
C SER A 177 -14.03 -17.97 -3.32
N GLY A 178 -12.77 -17.56 -3.54
CA GLY A 178 -12.21 -17.39 -4.89
C GLY A 178 -12.67 -16.12 -5.62
N THR A 179 -13.37 -15.23 -4.95
CA THR A 179 -13.80 -13.92 -5.48
C THR A 179 -13.10 -12.79 -4.74
N TYR A 180 -12.46 -11.91 -5.49
CA TYR A 180 -11.83 -10.69 -5.01
C TYR A 180 -12.58 -9.48 -5.55
N THR A 181 -13.09 -8.63 -4.67
CA THR A 181 -13.85 -7.44 -5.06
C THR A 181 -13.17 -6.18 -4.53
N GLU A 182 -12.86 -5.24 -5.42
CA GLU A 182 -12.33 -3.91 -5.13
C GLU A 182 -13.45 -2.87 -5.15
N ASN A 183 -13.63 -2.09 -4.07
CA ASN A 183 -14.49 -0.91 -4.04
C ASN A 183 -13.61 0.33 -4.08
N ILE A 184 -13.57 1.01 -5.23
CA ILE A 184 -12.65 2.11 -5.50
C ILE A 184 -13.07 3.36 -4.75
N GLN A 185 -12.23 3.84 -3.84
CA GLN A 185 -12.47 5.06 -3.06
C GLN A 185 -11.60 6.24 -3.51
N PHE A 186 -10.50 5.99 -4.21
CA PHE A 186 -9.70 7.01 -4.88
C PHE A 186 -8.98 6.44 -6.09
N PHE A 187 -8.73 7.29 -7.09
CA PHE A 187 -8.02 6.89 -8.30
C PHE A 187 -7.26 8.09 -8.89
N SER A 188 -5.93 7.99 -9.01
CA SER A 188 -5.07 9.13 -9.34
C SER A 188 -5.18 9.64 -10.77
N ARG A 189 -5.71 8.82 -11.70
CA ARG A 189 -5.78 9.13 -13.12
C ARG A 189 -7.15 9.61 -13.59
N ASP A 190 -8.22 9.18 -12.91
CA ASP A 190 -9.58 9.43 -13.36
C ASP A 190 -10.55 9.29 -12.19
N ASN A 191 -11.05 10.41 -11.68
CA ASN A 191 -11.98 10.44 -10.56
C ASN A 191 -13.33 9.77 -10.89
N ALA A 192 -13.69 9.61 -12.17
CA ALA A 192 -14.91 8.90 -12.57
C ALA A 192 -14.89 7.40 -12.23
N ARG A 193 -13.72 6.85 -11.85
CA ARG A 193 -13.60 5.47 -11.34
C ARG A 193 -14.00 5.32 -9.88
N VAL A 194 -14.07 6.41 -9.14
CA VAL A 194 -14.47 6.40 -7.73
C VAL A 194 -15.94 5.95 -7.62
N GLY A 195 -16.22 5.07 -6.67
CA GLY A 195 -17.51 4.44 -6.47
C GLY A 195 -17.73 3.17 -7.31
N ALA A 196 -16.83 2.83 -8.25
CA ALA A 196 -16.91 1.57 -8.97
C ALA A 196 -16.56 0.39 -8.05
N SER A 197 -17.27 -0.72 -8.24
CA SER A 197 -16.97 -2.02 -7.66
C SER A 197 -16.54 -2.98 -8.76
N LEU A 198 -15.37 -3.57 -8.63
CA LEU A 198 -14.76 -4.47 -9.61
C LEU A 198 -14.56 -5.84 -8.98
N SER A 199 -15.15 -6.87 -9.55
CA SER A 199 -15.02 -8.26 -9.08
C SER A 199 -14.14 -9.07 -10.02
N PHE A 200 -13.27 -9.89 -9.43
CA PHE A 200 -12.31 -10.74 -10.10
C PHE A 200 -12.34 -12.13 -9.49
N SER A 201 -11.97 -13.12 -10.27
CA SER A 201 -11.64 -14.44 -9.74
C SER A 201 -10.22 -14.46 -9.24
N PHE A 202 -9.98 -15.15 -8.12
CA PHE A 202 -8.62 -15.37 -7.62
C PHE A 202 -8.39 -16.83 -7.23
N GLU A 203 -7.15 -17.25 -7.32
CA GLU A 203 -6.67 -18.54 -6.86
C GLU A 203 -5.27 -18.37 -6.27
N ARG A 204 -4.98 -19.05 -5.17
CA ARG A 204 -3.63 -19.16 -4.61
C ARG A 204 -3.00 -20.44 -5.12
N ILE A 205 -1.89 -20.34 -5.89
CA ILE A 205 -1.12 -21.49 -6.37
C ILE A 205 0.30 -21.37 -5.83
N GLY A 206 0.63 -22.19 -4.83
CA GLY A 206 1.81 -21.98 -4.01
C GLY A 206 1.71 -20.65 -3.26
N ASP A 207 2.75 -19.82 -3.36
CA ASP A 207 2.77 -18.48 -2.74
C ASP A 207 2.19 -17.39 -3.65
N ASP A 208 1.94 -17.70 -4.94
CA ASP A 208 1.47 -16.73 -5.90
C ASP A 208 -0.07 -16.55 -5.84
N TRP A 209 -0.49 -15.32 -6.10
CA TRP A 209 -1.88 -14.96 -6.32
C TRP A 209 -2.16 -14.80 -7.82
N HIS A 210 -2.97 -15.70 -8.36
CA HIS A 210 -3.50 -15.66 -9.72
C HIS A 210 -4.80 -14.86 -9.73
N HIS A 211 -4.85 -13.80 -10.50
CA HIS A 211 -5.92 -12.80 -10.54
C HIS A 211 -6.47 -12.69 -11.95
N SER A 212 -7.76 -12.95 -12.13
CA SER A 212 -8.37 -12.93 -13.46
C SER A 212 -9.75 -12.29 -13.45
N GLY A 213 -10.12 -11.69 -14.59
CA GLY A 213 -11.40 -11.01 -14.72
C GLY A 213 -11.41 -10.00 -15.85
N LYS A 214 -12.12 -8.91 -15.66
CA LYS A 214 -12.14 -7.77 -16.58
C LYS A 214 -11.50 -6.56 -15.91
N SER A 215 -10.61 -5.88 -16.63
CA SER A 215 -10.05 -4.60 -16.21
C SER A 215 -11.13 -3.53 -16.09
N SER A 216 -10.78 -2.39 -15.50
CA SER A 216 -11.67 -1.23 -15.43
C SER A 216 -12.10 -0.67 -16.82
N THR A 217 -11.47 -1.12 -17.91
CA THR A 217 -11.83 -0.80 -19.30
C THR A 217 -12.60 -1.93 -19.99
N GLY A 218 -12.92 -3.02 -19.26
CA GLY A 218 -13.69 -4.16 -19.77
C GLY A 218 -12.88 -5.23 -20.49
N ASN A 219 -11.56 -5.03 -20.66
CA ASN A 219 -10.69 -6.02 -21.30
C ASN A 219 -10.42 -7.20 -20.37
N PRO A 220 -10.36 -8.44 -20.85
CA PRO A 220 -9.97 -9.58 -20.04
C PRO A 220 -8.53 -9.41 -19.54
N ILE A 221 -8.32 -9.78 -18.28
CA ILE A 221 -6.99 -9.79 -17.67
C ILE A 221 -6.73 -11.12 -16.99
N TYR A 222 -5.48 -11.52 -16.97
CA TYR A 222 -4.96 -12.56 -16.11
C TYR A 222 -3.58 -12.12 -15.63
N GLU A 223 -3.48 -11.87 -14.34
CA GLU A 223 -2.29 -11.32 -13.69
C GLU A 223 -1.74 -12.28 -12.66
N LEU A 224 -0.43 -12.30 -12.50
CA LEU A 224 0.27 -13.02 -11.47
C LEU A 224 0.89 -12.02 -10.49
N TRP A 225 0.63 -12.25 -9.23
CA TRP A 225 1.15 -11.44 -8.12
C TRP A 225 1.90 -12.35 -7.16
N SER A 226 3.13 -12.02 -6.84
CA SER A 226 3.97 -12.76 -5.89
C SER A 226 4.16 -11.95 -4.60
N PRO A 227 4.40 -12.60 -3.44
CA PRO A 227 4.74 -11.89 -2.22
C PRO A 227 5.96 -10.99 -2.45
N TYR A 228 5.83 -9.70 -2.13
CA TYR A 228 6.82 -8.69 -2.47
C TYR A 228 8.24 -9.06 -2.04
N ARG A 229 8.41 -9.49 -0.77
CA ARG A 229 9.73 -9.81 -0.22
C ARG A 229 10.37 -11.01 -0.90
N GLN A 230 9.59 -12.03 -1.23
CA GLN A 230 10.09 -13.25 -1.86
C GLN A 230 10.51 -13.00 -3.31
N ALA A 231 9.74 -12.23 -4.07
CA ALA A 231 10.01 -11.92 -5.46
C ALA A 231 11.37 -11.24 -5.68
N TYR A 232 11.86 -10.47 -4.69
CA TYR A 232 13.17 -9.82 -4.77
C TYR A 232 14.32 -10.69 -4.25
N VAL A 233 14.07 -11.61 -3.33
CA VAL A 233 15.10 -12.53 -2.83
C VAL A 233 15.52 -13.52 -3.92
N VAL A 234 14.56 -14.01 -4.70
CA VAL A 234 14.84 -14.92 -5.83
C VAL A 234 15.72 -14.24 -6.89
N ALA A 235 15.49 -12.95 -7.17
CA ALA A 235 16.27 -12.19 -8.14
C ALA A 235 17.74 -11.94 -7.71
N GLN A 236 18.04 -11.98 -6.41
CA GLN A 236 19.41 -11.84 -5.89
C GLN A 236 20.18 -13.17 -5.81
N GLY A 237 19.49 -14.31 -5.91
CA GLY A 237 20.08 -15.65 -5.84
C GLY A 237 20.48 -16.26 -7.20
N GLU A 238 20.16 -15.62 -8.32
CA GLU A 238 20.50 -16.09 -9.68
C GLU A 238 21.76 -15.43 -10.25
N GLU A 239 22.50 -14.62 -9.47
CA GLU A 239 23.79 -14.00 -9.85
C GLU A 239 25.00 -14.76 -9.26
N GLU A 240 24.94 -16.09 -9.09
CA GLU A 240 26.13 -16.91 -8.81
C GLU A 240 26.55 -17.78 -10.01
#